data_1e46c5938724db672a9f08c74f43be5d
#
_entry.id   1e46c5938724db672a9f08c74f43be5d
#
_cell.length_a   1.000
_cell.length_b   1.000
_cell.length_c   1.000
_cell.angle_alpha   90.00
_cell.angle_beta   90.00
_cell.angle_gamma   90.00
#
_symmetry.space_group_name_H-M   'P 1'
#
loop_
_entity.id
_entity.type
_entity.pdbx_description
1 polymer ?
#
loop_
_entity_poly.entity_id
_entity_poly.type
_entity_poly.pdbx_seq_one_letter_code
_entity_poly.pdbx_strand_id
1 'polypeptide(L)'
;MNVKQILETIGVDKNLYTVPNGQTVVSPIDATEIATVKHTTRQEYEAKVFNVKQAQRDWRTIPAPQRGEVIRLFGEELRKYKNELGRLVTIENGKIFQEGLGEVQEMIDICDFAVGLSRQLYGLTMPSERPGHRMQEMWNPLGVVGVVSAFNFPVAVWSWNFAIATVCGNTTLWKPSPKTPLVSFACEAIFKKAVERSGISQAESILELVILSLIHISEPTRQIVI
;
A
#
# COMPACT_ATOMS: atom_id res chain seq x y z
N MET A 1 22.46 -2.67 12.38
CA MET A 1 21.77 -3.58 11.43
C MET A 1 21.93 -2.96 10.06
N ASN A 2 22.46 -3.68 9.09
CA ASN A 2 22.58 -3.19 7.71
C ASN A 2 21.28 -3.43 6.92
N VAL A 3 21.15 -2.83 5.73
CA VAL A 3 19.94 -2.91 4.90
C VAL A 3 19.50 -4.37 4.64
N LYS A 4 20.44 -5.23 4.27
CA LYS A 4 20.17 -6.64 3.99
C LYS A 4 19.57 -7.36 5.20
N GLN A 5 20.14 -7.15 6.38
CA GLN A 5 19.61 -7.74 7.62
C GLN A 5 18.19 -7.23 7.95
N ILE A 6 17.93 -5.94 7.69
CA ILE A 6 16.59 -5.38 7.90
C ILE A 6 15.58 -6.04 6.97
N LEU A 7 15.88 -6.12 5.66
CA LEU A 7 15.00 -6.72 4.66
C LEU A 7 14.75 -8.22 4.94
N GLU A 8 15.79 -8.94 5.33
CA GLU A 8 15.69 -10.36 5.73
C GLU A 8 14.83 -10.53 7.00
N THR A 9 14.98 -9.66 8.00
CA THR A 9 14.17 -9.70 9.24
C THR A 9 12.70 -9.46 8.95
N ILE A 10 12.39 -8.51 8.07
CA ILE A 10 11.02 -8.23 7.62
C ILE A 10 10.48 -9.38 6.75
N GLY A 11 11.35 -10.11 6.06
CA GLY A 11 10.98 -11.22 5.18
C GLY A 11 10.76 -10.79 3.74
N VAL A 12 11.47 -9.77 3.27
CA VAL A 12 11.46 -9.35 1.86
C VAL A 12 12.21 -10.38 1.01
N ASP A 13 11.63 -10.77 -0.12
CA ASP A 13 12.29 -11.68 -1.07
C ASP A 13 13.57 -11.07 -1.62
N LYS A 14 14.69 -11.80 -1.51
CA LYS A 14 16.01 -11.37 -2.01
C LYS A 14 16.00 -11.03 -3.49
N ASN A 15 15.22 -11.74 -4.28
CA ASN A 15 15.12 -11.51 -5.72
C ASN A 15 14.58 -10.12 -6.09
N LEU A 16 13.99 -9.40 -5.15
CA LEU A 16 13.48 -8.04 -5.38
C LEU A 16 14.57 -6.96 -5.23
N TYR A 17 15.61 -7.22 -4.44
CA TYR A 17 16.63 -6.22 -4.10
C TYR A 17 18.08 -6.63 -4.37
N THR A 18 18.29 -7.78 -5.04
CA THR A 18 19.61 -8.25 -5.50
C THR A 18 19.57 -8.58 -6.99
N VAL A 19 18.99 -7.72 -7.79
CA VAL A 19 18.75 -7.98 -9.21
C VAL A 19 20.03 -7.73 -10.03
N PRO A 20 20.58 -8.74 -10.73
CA PRO A 20 21.72 -8.52 -11.61
C PRO A 20 21.39 -7.48 -12.72
N ASN A 21 22.26 -6.49 -12.91
CA ASN A 21 22.07 -5.39 -13.87
C ASN A 21 20.77 -4.57 -13.62
N GLY A 22 20.25 -4.59 -12.40
CA GLY A 22 19.11 -3.77 -12.01
C GLY A 22 19.48 -2.31 -11.78
N GLN A 23 18.47 -1.48 -11.48
CA GLN A 23 18.71 -0.12 -11.05
C GLN A 23 19.36 -0.11 -9.66
N THR A 24 20.49 0.56 -9.53
CA THR A 24 21.16 0.77 -8.25
C THR A 24 20.35 1.71 -7.37
N VAL A 25 20.11 1.30 -6.12
CA VAL A 25 19.56 2.12 -5.06
C VAL A 25 20.72 2.60 -4.19
N VAL A 26 20.78 3.90 -3.99
CA VAL A 26 21.88 4.58 -3.28
C VAL A 26 21.33 5.27 -2.05
N SER A 27 22.03 5.12 -0.91
CA SER A 27 21.68 5.89 0.29
C SER A 27 22.07 7.36 0.12
N PRO A 28 21.17 8.31 0.39
CA PRO A 28 21.52 9.73 0.32
C PRO A 28 22.40 10.21 1.50
N ILE A 29 22.65 9.36 2.49
CA ILE A 29 23.45 9.70 3.68
C ILE A 29 24.94 9.75 3.32
N ASP A 30 25.41 8.75 2.57
CA ASP A 30 26.84 8.52 2.31
C ASP A 30 27.15 8.09 0.86
N ALA A 31 26.13 8.12 0.00
CA ALA A 31 26.19 7.68 -1.40
C ALA A 31 26.59 6.20 -1.58
N THR A 32 26.44 5.36 -0.57
CA THR A 32 26.70 3.92 -0.69
C THR A 32 25.59 3.23 -1.48
N GLU A 33 25.96 2.24 -2.30
CA GLU A 33 25.01 1.34 -2.94
C GLU A 33 24.43 0.38 -1.91
N ILE A 34 23.09 0.38 -1.78
CA ILE A 34 22.38 -0.41 -0.77
C ILE A 34 21.59 -1.58 -1.35
N ALA A 35 21.27 -1.55 -2.63
CA ALA A 35 20.56 -2.61 -3.33
C ALA A 35 20.58 -2.40 -4.85
N THR A 36 20.14 -3.43 -5.59
CA THR A 36 19.79 -3.34 -7.01
C THR A 36 18.39 -3.88 -7.23
N VAL A 37 17.53 -3.11 -7.89
CA VAL A 37 16.11 -3.43 -8.07
C VAL A 37 15.72 -3.45 -9.56
N LYS A 38 14.66 -4.19 -9.88
CA LYS A 38 14.11 -4.24 -11.23
C LYS A 38 12.88 -3.32 -11.33
N HIS A 39 12.76 -2.60 -12.41
CA HIS A 39 11.53 -1.92 -12.78
C HIS A 39 10.49 -2.93 -13.25
N THR A 40 9.24 -2.67 -12.91
CA THR A 40 8.09 -3.44 -13.41
C THR A 40 7.98 -3.25 -14.92
N THR A 41 8.00 -4.35 -15.68
CA THR A 41 7.78 -4.33 -17.12
C THR A 41 6.31 -4.04 -17.45
N ARG A 42 6.03 -3.68 -18.70
CA ARG A 42 4.64 -3.48 -19.15
C ARG A 42 3.79 -4.73 -18.97
N GLN A 43 4.32 -5.90 -19.29
CA GLN A 43 3.61 -7.17 -19.12
C GLN A 43 3.30 -7.46 -17.64
N GLU A 44 4.26 -7.25 -16.74
CA GLU A 44 4.06 -7.39 -15.29
C GLU A 44 3.04 -6.38 -14.77
N TYR A 45 3.08 -5.14 -15.26
CA TYR A 45 2.09 -4.12 -14.92
C TYR A 45 0.66 -4.52 -15.32
N GLU A 46 0.49 -4.98 -16.57
CA GLU A 46 -0.81 -5.44 -17.08
C GLU A 46 -1.35 -6.63 -16.26
N ALA A 47 -0.47 -7.58 -15.90
CA ALA A 47 -0.82 -8.70 -15.03
C ALA A 47 -1.26 -8.23 -13.63
N LYS A 48 -0.53 -7.30 -13.02
CA LYS A 48 -0.87 -6.72 -11.70
C LYS A 48 -2.20 -5.97 -11.73
N VAL A 49 -2.45 -5.19 -12.78
CA VAL A 49 -3.74 -4.50 -13.00
C VAL A 49 -4.88 -5.53 -13.13
N PHE A 50 -4.65 -6.63 -13.84
CA PHE A 50 -5.63 -7.71 -13.96
C PHE A 50 -5.90 -8.34 -12.59
N ASN A 51 -4.86 -8.67 -11.81
CA ASN A 51 -4.99 -9.29 -10.50
C ASN A 51 -5.82 -8.44 -9.53
N VAL A 52 -5.49 -7.14 -9.38
CA VAL A 52 -6.26 -6.26 -8.47
C VAL A 52 -7.71 -6.07 -8.93
N LYS A 53 -7.98 -6.10 -10.25
CA LYS A 53 -9.35 -6.06 -10.77
C LYS A 53 -10.14 -7.32 -10.45
N GLN A 54 -9.52 -8.49 -10.52
CA GLN A 54 -10.18 -9.75 -10.14
C GLN A 54 -10.40 -9.78 -8.63
N ALA A 55 -9.36 -9.50 -7.83
CA ALA A 55 -9.46 -9.46 -6.38
C ALA A 55 -10.57 -8.51 -5.89
N GLN A 56 -10.77 -7.37 -6.55
CA GLN A 56 -11.79 -6.40 -6.18
C GLN A 56 -13.21 -6.97 -6.25
N ARG A 57 -13.49 -7.85 -7.18
CA ARG A 57 -14.81 -8.46 -7.33
C ARG A 57 -15.21 -9.28 -6.11
N ASP A 58 -14.24 -10.00 -5.55
CA ASP A 58 -14.45 -10.82 -4.36
C ASP A 58 -14.33 -9.99 -3.09
N TRP A 59 -13.32 -9.10 -3.03
CA TRP A 59 -13.09 -8.25 -1.87
C TRP A 59 -14.28 -7.35 -1.50
N ARG A 60 -14.95 -6.78 -2.49
CA ARG A 60 -16.14 -5.95 -2.26
C ARG A 60 -17.30 -6.70 -1.59
N THR A 61 -17.35 -8.03 -1.69
CA THR A 61 -18.38 -8.87 -1.09
C THR A 61 -18.10 -9.19 0.38
N ILE A 62 -16.84 -9.05 0.82
CA ILE A 62 -16.45 -9.27 2.20
C ILE A 62 -17.05 -8.15 3.08
N PRO A 63 -17.73 -8.47 4.19
CA PRO A 63 -18.26 -7.46 5.10
C PRO A 63 -17.20 -6.48 5.59
N ALA A 64 -17.53 -5.17 5.65
CA ALA A 64 -16.58 -4.13 6.03
C ALA A 64 -15.82 -4.41 7.35
N PRO A 65 -16.45 -4.92 8.44
CA PRO A 65 -15.72 -5.28 9.64
C PRO A 65 -14.69 -6.40 9.45
N GLN A 66 -14.91 -7.34 8.54
CA GLN A 66 -13.94 -8.39 8.20
C GLN A 66 -12.78 -7.81 7.39
N ARG A 67 -13.06 -6.86 6.48
CA ARG A 67 -11.99 -6.10 5.81
C ARG A 67 -11.18 -5.29 6.81
N GLY A 68 -11.84 -4.72 7.83
CA GLY A 68 -11.20 -4.04 8.95
C GLY A 68 -10.26 -4.94 9.75
N GLU A 69 -10.57 -6.23 9.88
CA GLU A 69 -9.72 -7.20 10.58
C GLU A 69 -8.35 -7.38 9.88
N VAL A 70 -8.31 -7.42 8.54
CA VAL A 70 -7.04 -7.46 7.79
C VAL A 70 -6.19 -6.22 8.08
N ILE A 71 -6.81 -5.03 8.12
CA ILE A 71 -6.10 -3.79 8.44
C ILE A 71 -5.67 -3.74 9.91
N ARG A 72 -6.45 -4.28 10.83
CA ARG A 72 -6.06 -4.41 12.25
C ARG A 72 -4.79 -5.26 12.39
N LEU A 73 -4.76 -6.40 11.72
CA LEU A 73 -3.59 -7.29 11.71
C LEU A 73 -2.39 -6.62 11.04
N PHE A 74 -2.61 -5.84 9.99
CA PHE A 74 -1.54 -5.05 9.38
C PHE A 74 -0.96 -4.03 10.37
N GLY A 75 -1.79 -3.33 11.12
CA GLY A 75 -1.34 -2.43 12.19
C GLY A 75 -0.52 -3.14 13.27
N GLU A 76 -0.87 -4.39 13.61
CA GLU A 76 -0.08 -5.21 14.56
C GLU A 76 1.29 -5.59 13.99
N GLU A 77 1.36 -6.02 12.73
CA GLU A 77 2.64 -6.32 12.08
C GLU A 77 3.51 -5.06 11.93
N LEU A 78 2.91 -3.89 11.64
CA LEU A 78 3.64 -2.62 11.62
C LEU A 78 4.23 -2.27 12.99
N ARG A 79 3.50 -2.50 14.09
CA ARG A 79 4.02 -2.30 15.46
C ARG A 79 5.22 -3.20 15.74
N LYS A 80 5.15 -4.46 15.28
CA LYS A 80 6.22 -5.44 15.45
C LYS A 80 7.50 -5.05 14.70
N TYR A 81 7.38 -4.55 13.47
CA TYR A 81 8.51 -4.19 12.62
C TYR A 81 8.80 -2.68 12.58
N LYS A 82 8.27 -1.91 13.54
CA LYS A 82 8.38 -0.43 13.55
C LYS A 82 9.83 0.05 13.52
N ASN A 83 10.70 -0.58 14.30
CA ASN A 83 12.11 -0.18 14.38
C ASN A 83 12.87 -0.50 13.08
N GLU A 84 12.64 -1.67 12.50
CA GLU A 84 13.28 -2.12 11.27
C GLU A 84 12.85 -1.25 10.09
N LEU A 85 11.54 -1.03 9.94
CA LEU A 85 10.99 -0.21 8.86
C LEU A 85 11.40 1.26 9.01
N GLY A 86 11.33 1.83 10.22
CA GLY A 86 11.79 3.20 10.49
C GLY A 86 13.27 3.40 10.19
N ARG A 87 14.12 2.41 10.52
CA ARG A 87 15.55 2.44 10.16
C ARG A 87 15.77 2.33 8.66
N LEU A 88 14.97 1.52 7.96
CA LEU A 88 15.04 1.41 6.50
C LEU A 88 14.66 2.74 5.84
N VAL A 89 13.62 3.43 6.33
CA VAL A 89 13.26 4.80 5.89
C VAL A 89 14.45 5.74 6.06
N THR A 90 15.14 5.72 7.22
CA THR A 90 16.33 6.54 7.47
C THR A 90 17.41 6.28 6.43
N ILE A 91 17.75 5.03 6.16
CA ILE A 91 18.85 4.67 5.27
C ILE A 91 18.53 5.01 3.81
N GLU A 92 17.30 4.76 3.36
CA GLU A 92 16.91 4.92 1.96
C GLU A 92 16.47 6.36 1.63
N ASN A 93 15.94 7.10 2.60
CA ASN A 93 15.42 8.47 2.39
C ASN A 93 16.35 9.57 2.94
N GLY A 94 17.21 9.26 3.91
CA GLY A 94 18.08 10.23 4.58
C GLY A 94 17.44 10.97 5.76
N LYS A 95 16.22 10.64 6.15
CA LYS A 95 15.56 11.21 7.34
C LYS A 95 16.24 10.74 8.61
N ILE A 96 16.19 11.55 9.68
CA ILE A 96 16.61 11.11 11.01
C ILE A 96 15.73 9.95 11.50
N PHE A 97 16.27 9.11 12.35
CA PHE A 97 15.56 7.88 12.78
C PHE A 97 14.22 8.14 13.45
N GLN A 98 14.11 9.25 14.21
CA GLN A 98 12.86 9.63 14.86
C GLN A 98 11.75 9.96 13.84
N GLU A 99 12.08 10.59 12.72
CA GLU A 99 11.12 10.84 11.63
C GLU A 99 10.74 9.53 10.92
N GLY A 100 11.71 8.62 10.71
CA GLY A 100 11.42 7.29 10.19
C GLY A 100 10.45 6.51 11.08
N LEU A 101 10.64 6.55 12.39
CA LEU A 101 9.70 5.95 13.36
C LEU A 101 8.35 6.67 13.37
N GLY A 102 8.33 7.99 13.18
CA GLY A 102 7.12 8.81 13.08
C GLY A 102 6.27 8.42 11.88
N GLU A 103 6.87 8.22 10.71
CA GLU A 103 6.15 7.76 9.52
C GLU A 103 5.49 6.38 9.73
N VAL A 104 6.20 5.44 10.37
CA VAL A 104 5.61 4.13 10.68
C VAL A 104 4.52 4.26 11.72
N GLN A 105 4.64 5.22 12.67
CA GLN A 105 3.55 5.49 13.61
C GLN A 105 2.29 5.98 12.89
N GLU A 106 2.42 6.88 11.92
CA GLU A 106 1.28 7.34 11.11
C GLU A 106 0.60 6.19 10.33
N MET A 107 1.38 5.21 9.83
CA MET A 107 0.81 3.99 9.24
C MET A 107 -0.04 3.21 10.26
N ILE A 108 0.44 3.10 11.49
CA ILE A 108 -0.26 2.41 12.57
C ILE A 108 -1.55 3.16 12.92
N ASP A 109 -1.48 4.48 13.08
CA ASP A 109 -2.60 5.32 13.46
C ASP A 109 -3.72 5.30 12.42
N ILE A 110 -3.38 5.32 11.14
CA ILE A 110 -4.40 5.21 10.08
C ILE A 110 -5.02 3.80 10.01
N CYS A 111 -4.28 2.75 10.36
CA CYS A 111 -4.85 1.42 10.48
C CYS A 111 -5.91 1.40 11.60
N ASP A 112 -5.60 1.96 12.78
CA ASP A 112 -6.55 2.04 13.89
C ASP A 112 -7.80 2.84 13.52
N PHE A 113 -7.63 3.98 12.84
CA PHE A 113 -8.74 4.78 12.32
C PHE A 113 -9.60 3.99 11.31
N ALA A 114 -8.98 3.32 10.34
CA ALA A 114 -9.68 2.55 9.31
C ALA A 114 -10.46 1.38 9.90
N VAL A 115 -9.95 0.73 10.96
CA VAL A 115 -10.67 -0.32 11.71
C VAL A 115 -11.96 0.25 12.30
N GLY A 116 -11.90 1.43 12.95
CA GLY A 116 -13.08 2.11 13.46
C GLY A 116 -14.06 2.47 12.34
N LEU A 117 -13.54 3.03 11.24
CA LEU A 117 -14.34 3.40 10.06
C LEU A 117 -15.06 2.20 9.44
N SER A 118 -14.50 1.00 9.48
CA SER A 118 -15.13 -0.21 8.94
C SER A 118 -16.51 -0.52 9.54
N ARG A 119 -16.82 0.04 10.72
CA ARG A 119 -18.09 -0.08 11.41
C ARG A 119 -19.00 1.14 11.23
N GLN A 120 -18.54 2.17 10.53
CA GLN A 120 -19.22 3.46 10.39
C GLN A 120 -19.55 3.79 8.92
N LEU A 121 -19.48 2.81 8.02
CA LEU A 121 -19.83 2.97 6.60
C LEU A 121 -21.35 2.88 6.39
N TYR A 122 -22.09 3.68 7.14
CA TYR A 122 -23.55 3.81 7.03
C TYR A 122 -23.92 5.12 6.31
N GLY A 123 -25.07 5.12 5.64
CA GLY A 123 -25.63 6.30 5.01
C GLY A 123 -26.93 6.76 5.67
N LEU A 124 -27.45 7.88 5.22
CA LEU A 124 -28.70 8.45 5.68
C LEU A 124 -29.90 7.65 5.16
N THR A 125 -30.92 7.54 6.00
CA THR A 125 -32.25 7.09 5.58
C THR A 125 -33.19 8.27 5.62
N MET A 126 -33.89 8.55 4.53
CA MET A 126 -34.73 9.74 4.35
C MET A 126 -36.16 9.34 4.01
N PRO A 127 -37.19 10.11 4.46
CA PRO A 127 -38.56 9.92 4.01
C PRO A 127 -38.68 10.29 2.52
N SER A 128 -39.59 9.60 1.83
CA SER A 128 -39.92 9.89 0.46
C SER A 128 -41.28 10.62 0.40
N GLU A 129 -41.45 11.55 -0.55
CA GLU A 129 -42.73 12.18 -0.88
C GLU A 129 -43.67 11.21 -1.61
N ARG A 130 -43.17 10.07 -2.11
CA ARG A 130 -43.95 9.08 -2.85
C ARG A 130 -44.46 7.97 -1.96
N PRO A 131 -45.76 7.62 -2.01
CA PRO A 131 -46.30 6.49 -1.24
C PRO A 131 -45.55 5.17 -1.57
N GLY A 132 -45.24 4.39 -0.56
CA GLY A 132 -44.58 3.11 -0.72
C GLY A 132 -43.08 3.18 -1.13
N HIS A 133 -42.46 4.35 -1.13
CA HIS A 133 -41.06 4.55 -1.47
C HIS A 133 -40.24 4.83 -0.22
N ARG A 134 -38.98 4.33 -0.25
CA ARG A 134 -37.95 4.59 0.75
C ARG A 134 -36.70 5.13 0.07
N MET A 135 -36.08 6.16 0.63
CA MET A 135 -34.81 6.70 0.15
C MET A 135 -33.70 6.35 1.14
N GLN A 136 -32.59 5.89 0.62
CA GLN A 136 -31.43 5.49 1.40
C GLN A 136 -30.15 5.84 0.66
N GLU A 137 -29.19 6.43 1.39
CA GLU A 137 -27.82 6.60 0.96
C GLU A 137 -27.03 5.32 1.22
N MET A 138 -26.19 4.92 0.27
CA MET A 138 -25.32 3.76 0.38
C MET A 138 -23.92 4.10 -0.15
N TRP A 139 -22.90 3.74 0.61
CA TRP A 139 -21.51 3.86 0.19
C TRP A 139 -21.06 2.61 -0.55
N ASN A 140 -20.67 2.76 -1.82
CA ASN A 140 -20.20 1.66 -2.64
C ASN A 140 -18.69 1.82 -2.94
N PRO A 141 -17.94 0.69 -3.04
CA PRO A 141 -16.55 0.74 -3.46
C PRO A 141 -16.36 1.37 -4.84
N LEU A 142 -15.30 2.15 -5.00
CA LEU A 142 -14.91 2.74 -6.29
C LEU A 142 -14.36 1.68 -7.27
N GLY A 143 -13.72 0.64 -6.74
CA GLY A 143 -13.08 -0.41 -7.52
C GLY A 143 -11.58 -0.51 -7.23
N VAL A 144 -10.75 -0.37 -8.26
CA VAL A 144 -9.30 -0.32 -8.10
C VAL A 144 -8.87 1.13 -7.88
N VAL A 145 -8.13 1.38 -6.79
CA VAL A 145 -7.58 2.70 -6.45
C VAL A 145 -6.10 2.73 -6.81
N GLY A 146 -5.69 3.64 -7.66
CA GLY A 146 -4.28 3.92 -7.94
C GLY A 146 -3.70 4.86 -6.88
N VAL A 147 -2.67 4.41 -6.15
CA VAL A 147 -1.93 5.24 -5.19
C VAL A 147 -0.55 5.55 -5.75
N VAL A 148 -0.26 6.83 -5.99
CA VAL A 148 1.04 7.31 -6.46
C VAL A 148 1.67 8.13 -5.34
N SER A 149 2.73 7.62 -4.72
CA SER A 149 3.39 8.28 -3.60
C SER A 149 4.78 8.78 -3.95
N ALA A 150 5.19 9.86 -3.26
CA ALA A 150 6.49 10.50 -3.44
C ALA A 150 7.55 9.90 -2.48
N PHE A 151 8.82 10.22 -2.74
CA PHE A 151 9.94 9.71 -1.95
C PHE A 151 10.05 10.35 -0.56
N ASN A 152 9.56 11.57 -0.37
CA ASN A 152 9.74 12.34 0.87
C ASN A 152 8.91 11.82 2.06
N PHE A 153 7.80 11.11 1.78
CA PHE A 153 7.02 10.35 2.77
C PHE A 153 6.74 8.96 2.20
N PRO A 154 7.76 8.09 2.14
CA PRO A 154 7.69 6.87 1.35
C PRO A 154 6.76 5.81 1.92
N VAL A 155 6.45 5.84 3.22
CA VAL A 155 5.60 4.83 3.87
C VAL A 155 4.29 5.38 4.42
N ALA A 156 4.24 6.60 4.97
CA ALA A 156 3.04 7.14 5.61
C ALA A 156 1.91 7.41 4.60
N VAL A 157 2.18 8.19 3.55
CA VAL A 157 1.14 8.73 2.66
C VAL A 157 0.39 7.64 1.88
N TRP A 158 1.08 6.59 1.41
CA TRP A 158 0.38 5.51 0.72
C TRP A 158 -0.55 4.75 1.68
N SER A 159 -0.12 4.55 2.92
CA SER A 159 -0.90 3.80 3.91
C SER A 159 -2.21 4.50 4.29
N TRP A 160 -2.23 5.84 4.31
CA TRP A 160 -3.46 6.60 4.53
C TRP A 160 -4.51 6.28 3.48
N ASN A 161 -4.09 6.25 2.21
CA ASN A 161 -4.99 5.91 1.11
C ASN A 161 -5.34 4.42 1.11
N PHE A 162 -4.34 3.55 1.30
CA PHE A 162 -4.51 2.11 1.26
C PHE A 162 -5.44 1.57 2.35
N ALA A 163 -5.23 1.95 3.62
CA ALA A 163 -6.01 1.44 4.73
C ALA A 163 -7.50 1.80 4.60
N ILE A 164 -7.79 3.06 4.24
CA ILE A 164 -9.16 3.53 4.02
C ILE A 164 -9.78 2.86 2.79
N ALA A 165 -9.07 2.83 1.66
CA ALA A 165 -9.56 2.19 0.44
C ALA A 165 -9.92 0.72 0.70
N THR A 166 -9.07 0.00 1.43
CA THR A 166 -9.23 -1.41 1.75
C THR A 166 -10.49 -1.68 2.57
N VAL A 167 -10.73 -0.94 3.65
CA VAL A 167 -11.95 -1.13 4.46
C VAL A 167 -13.22 -0.70 3.73
N CYS A 168 -13.11 0.24 2.79
CA CYS A 168 -14.22 0.63 1.90
C CYS A 168 -14.50 -0.39 0.78
N GLY A 169 -13.73 -1.49 0.69
CA GLY A 169 -13.95 -2.58 -0.29
C GLY A 169 -13.27 -2.36 -1.63
N ASN A 170 -12.29 -1.45 -1.69
CA ASN A 170 -11.46 -1.22 -2.87
C ASN A 170 -10.18 -2.06 -2.80
N THR A 171 -9.56 -2.30 -3.95
CA THR A 171 -8.20 -2.82 -4.07
C THR A 171 -7.26 -1.72 -4.51
N THR A 172 -5.96 -1.91 -4.31
CA THR A 172 -4.97 -0.85 -4.54
C THR A 172 -3.86 -1.31 -5.47
N LEU A 173 -3.58 -0.49 -6.46
CA LEU A 173 -2.35 -0.54 -7.24
C LEU A 173 -1.43 0.59 -6.75
N TRP A 174 -0.33 0.24 -6.10
CA TRP A 174 0.58 1.21 -5.52
C TRP A 174 1.82 1.42 -6.39
N LYS A 175 2.05 2.67 -6.81
CA LYS A 175 3.27 3.12 -7.46
C LYS A 175 4.05 4.04 -6.52
N PRO A 176 5.03 3.54 -5.76
CA PRO A 176 5.93 4.37 -4.97
C PRO A 176 6.90 5.17 -5.85
N SER A 177 7.68 6.01 -5.21
CA SER A 177 8.81 6.64 -5.89
C SER A 177 9.89 5.61 -6.24
N PRO A 178 10.49 5.66 -7.43
CA PRO A 178 11.61 4.80 -7.78
C PRO A 178 12.90 5.13 -6.99
N LYS A 179 12.90 6.22 -6.20
CA LYS A 179 14.01 6.59 -5.32
C LYS A 179 14.01 5.87 -3.98
N THR A 180 12.86 5.30 -3.58
CA THR A 180 12.68 4.62 -2.29
C THR A 180 11.93 3.29 -2.47
N PRO A 181 12.47 2.34 -3.28
CA PRO A 181 11.78 1.08 -3.57
C PRO A 181 11.86 0.07 -2.41
N LEU A 182 12.92 0.10 -1.59
CA LEU A 182 13.13 -0.92 -0.56
C LEU A 182 12.09 -0.84 0.56
N VAL A 183 11.76 0.37 1.01
CA VAL A 183 10.69 0.56 2.00
C VAL A 183 9.34 0.11 1.47
N SER A 184 9.09 0.22 0.16
CA SER A 184 7.83 -0.26 -0.42
C SER A 184 7.75 -1.79 -0.48
N PHE A 185 8.85 -2.48 -0.79
CA PHE A 185 8.93 -3.94 -0.68
C PHE A 185 8.74 -4.41 0.77
N ALA A 186 9.34 -3.69 1.72
CA ALA A 186 9.16 -3.99 3.14
C ALA A 186 7.69 -3.83 3.59
N CYS A 187 7.02 -2.76 3.18
CA CYS A 187 5.60 -2.56 3.46
C CYS A 187 4.72 -3.66 2.87
N GLU A 188 4.97 -4.06 1.61
CA GLU A 188 4.24 -5.16 0.97
C GLU A 188 4.47 -6.49 1.71
N ALA A 189 5.71 -6.78 2.11
CA ALA A 189 6.03 -8.00 2.86
C ALA A 189 5.36 -8.03 4.25
N ILE A 190 5.31 -6.90 4.95
CA ILE A 190 4.59 -6.77 6.22
C ILE A 190 3.08 -6.97 6.01
N PHE A 191 2.51 -6.40 4.94
CA PHE A 191 1.09 -6.57 4.63
C PHE A 191 0.75 -8.03 4.29
N LYS A 192 1.58 -8.75 3.52
CA LYS A 192 1.40 -10.19 3.22
C LYS A 192 1.31 -11.03 4.49
N LYS A 193 2.11 -10.73 5.53
CA LYS A 193 2.01 -11.42 6.83
C LYS A 193 0.65 -11.18 7.51
N ALA A 194 0.10 -9.99 7.40
CA ALA A 194 -1.22 -9.69 7.93
C ALA A 194 -2.32 -10.46 7.18
N VAL A 195 -2.21 -10.56 5.85
CA VAL A 195 -3.12 -11.36 5.02
C VAL A 195 -3.07 -12.83 5.42
N GLU A 196 -1.88 -13.41 5.51
CA GLU A 196 -1.69 -14.81 5.94
C GLU A 196 -2.33 -15.06 7.32
N ARG A 197 -2.11 -14.16 8.28
CA ARG A 197 -2.69 -14.25 9.62
C ARG A 197 -4.20 -14.12 9.65
N SER A 198 -4.78 -13.37 8.70
CA SER A 198 -6.22 -13.16 8.63
C SER A 198 -7.00 -14.40 8.21
N GLY A 199 -6.37 -15.31 7.47
CA GLY A 199 -7.02 -16.47 6.85
C GLY A 199 -8.05 -16.12 5.77
N ILE A 200 -8.12 -14.84 5.33
CA ILE A 200 -9.05 -14.38 4.30
C ILE A 200 -8.34 -14.44 2.94
N SER A 201 -8.59 -15.52 2.19
CA SER A 201 -7.93 -15.74 0.89
C SER A 201 -8.22 -14.62 -0.13
N GLN A 202 -9.40 -13.99 -0.05
CA GLN A 202 -9.76 -12.86 -0.91
C GLN A 202 -8.88 -11.61 -0.71
N ALA A 203 -8.05 -11.58 0.35
CA ALA A 203 -7.13 -10.48 0.62
C ALA A 203 -5.76 -10.63 -0.07
N GLU A 204 -5.46 -11.75 -0.72
CA GLU A 204 -4.12 -12.05 -1.26
C GLU A 204 -3.64 -11.05 -2.33
N SER A 205 -4.55 -10.57 -3.18
CA SER A 205 -4.21 -9.67 -4.30
C SER A 205 -4.90 -8.31 -4.22
N ILE A 206 -5.27 -7.84 -3.03
CA ILE A 206 -5.88 -6.52 -2.87
C ILE A 206 -4.87 -5.37 -2.92
N LEU A 207 -3.59 -5.67 -2.81
CA LEU A 207 -2.46 -4.74 -2.98
C LEU A 207 -1.49 -5.31 -4.01
N GLU A 208 -1.22 -4.54 -5.05
CA GLU A 208 -0.14 -4.80 -6.00
C GLU A 208 0.81 -3.61 -6.06
N LEU A 209 2.10 -3.91 -5.97
CA LEU A 209 3.17 -2.92 -6.00
C LEU A 209 3.80 -2.86 -7.40
N VAL A 210 3.97 -1.64 -7.94
CA VAL A 210 4.64 -1.42 -9.23
C VAL A 210 5.79 -0.44 -9.08
N ILE A 211 7.00 -0.87 -9.41
CA ILE A 211 8.20 -0.04 -9.39
C ILE A 211 8.41 0.54 -10.78
N LEU A 212 7.99 1.79 -10.96
CA LEU A 212 8.01 2.47 -12.25
C LEU A 212 8.48 3.91 -12.09
N SER A 213 9.23 4.40 -13.09
CA SER A 213 9.51 5.82 -13.24
C SER A 213 8.40 6.48 -14.08
N LEU A 214 7.85 7.61 -13.63
CA LEU A 214 6.82 8.33 -14.38
C LEU A 214 7.30 8.80 -15.74
N ILE A 215 8.60 9.09 -15.90
CA ILE A 215 9.17 9.49 -17.19
C ILE A 215 9.19 8.35 -18.22
N HIS A 216 8.99 7.10 -17.79
CA HIS A 216 8.90 5.94 -18.67
C HIS A 216 7.47 5.46 -18.90
N ILE A 217 6.49 6.03 -18.19
CA ILE A 217 5.07 5.66 -18.30
C ILE A 217 4.26 6.74 -19.03
N SER A 218 4.68 7.99 -18.91
CA SER A 218 3.98 9.08 -19.57
C SER A 218 4.32 9.11 -21.05
N GLU A 219 3.43 8.58 -21.88
CA GLU A 219 3.19 9.31 -23.12
C GLU A 219 2.93 10.77 -22.75
N PRO A 220 3.48 11.74 -23.51
CA PRO A 220 3.21 13.15 -23.25
C PRO A 220 1.71 13.31 -23.13
N THR A 221 1.29 13.84 -22.01
CA THR A 221 -0.11 14.06 -21.63
C THR A 221 -0.89 14.56 -22.84
N ARG A 222 -1.70 13.73 -23.45
CA ARG A 222 -2.84 14.24 -24.19
C ARG A 222 -3.65 15.00 -23.14
N GLN A 223 -3.64 16.32 -23.26
CA GLN A 223 -4.57 17.15 -22.54
C GLN A 223 -5.96 16.56 -22.77
N ILE A 224 -6.51 15.94 -21.74
CA ILE A 224 -7.93 15.64 -21.73
C ILE A 224 -8.58 17.01 -21.57
N VAL A 225 -8.95 17.60 -22.69
CA VAL A 225 -9.87 18.74 -22.71
C VAL A 225 -11.21 18.15 -22.31
N ILE A 226 -11.61 18.44 -21.06
CA ILE A 226 -12.97 18.17 -20.57
C ILE A 226 -13.90 19.22 -21.17
#